data_f5fd79820aa5f64aba267e41ce57240d
#
_entry.id   f5fd79820aa5f64aba267e41ce57240d
#
_cell.length_a   1.000
_cell.length_b   1.000
_cell.length_c   1.000
_cell.angle_alpha   90.00
_cell.angle_beta   90.00
_cell.angle_gamma   90.00
#
_symmetry.space_group_name_H-M   'P 1'
#
loop_
_entity.id
_entity.type
_entity.pdbx_description
1 polymer ?
#
loop_
_entity_poly.entity_id
_entity_poly.type
_entity_poly.pdbx_seq_one_letter_code
_entity_poly.pdbx_strand_id
1 'polypeptide(L)'
;MKRSKTLTLVEGAVMVALATVLSFIRIYKLPWGGSITLLSMLPIAVFSIKHGVAKGLGVAFVFSLVQFIQGITDGLFGWGLSPVMLVACIFIDYLAAYTVLGVAGMFRKKGAVGWIAGTMIAVFLRFVCHFLSGVVIWKSFGALSVSYTHLRAHETLANLV
;
A
#
# COMPACT_ATOMS: atom_id res chain seq x y z
N MET A 1 17.61 -14.89 -26.91
CA MET A 1 16.60 -15.92 -26.56
C MET A 1 15.33 -15.24 -26.08
N LYS A 2 14.16 -15.47 -26.71
CA LYS A 2 12.86 -15.05 -26.16
C LYS A 2 12.57 -15.87 -24.91
N ARG A 3 12.57 -15.25 -23.71
CA ARG A 3 12.14 -15.92 -22.47
C ARG A 3 10.71 -16.43 -22.65
N SER A 4 10.46 -17.68 -22.27
CA SER A 4 9.12 -18.24 -22.36
C SER A 4 8.17 -17.46 -21.43
N LYS A 5 6.92 -17.30 -21.86
CA LYS A 5 5.88 -16.62 -21.06
C LYS A 5 5.72 -17.30 -19.70
N THR A 6 5.82 -18.63 -19.67
CA THR A 6 5.74 -19.46 -18.46
C THR A 6 6.84 -19.10 -17.45
N LEU A 7 8.11 -18.95 -17.91
CA LEU A 7 9.22 -18.59 -17.03
C LEU A 7 8.99 -17.21 -16.37
N THR A 8 8.47 -16.25 -17.13
CA THR A 8 8.16 -14.91 -16.57
C THR A 8 7.05 -14.98 -15.52
N LEU A 9 6.03 -15.82 -15.74
CA LEU A 9 4.94 -16.01 -14.76
C LEU A 9 5.44 -16.66 -13.48
N VAL A 10 6.24 -17.72 -13.60
CA VAL A 10 6.84 -18.41 -12.44
C VAL A 10 7.74 -17.45 -11.65
N GLU A 11 8.57 -16.69 -12.33
CA GLU A 11 9.43 -15.69 -11.68
C GLU A 11 8.60 -14.60 -10.95
N GLY A 12 7.51 -14.13 -11.57
CA GLY A 12 6.58 -13.19 -10.95
C GLY A 12 5.93 -13.77 -9.69
N ALA A 13 5.46 -15.02 -9.75
CA ALA A 13 4.86 -15.70 -8.61
C ALA A 13 5.86 -15.86 -7.44
N VAL A 14 7.11 -16.24 -7.74
CA VAL A 14 8.17 -16.33 -6.72
C VAL A 14 8.46 -14.97 -6.10
N MET A 15 8.50 -13.89 -6.89
CA MET A 15 8.72 -12.54 -6.38
C MET A 15 7.57 -12.05 -5.50
N VAL A 16 6.31 -12.37 -5.85
CA VAL A 16 5.15 -12.06 -5.00
C VAL A 16 5.24 -12.85 -3.69
N ALA A 17 5.55 -14.14 -3.75
CA ALA A 17 5.70 -14.96 -2.54
C ALA A 17 6.80 -14.43 -1.62
N LEU A 18 7.97 -14.07 -2.18
CA LEU A 18 9.08 -13.49 -1.42
C LEU A 18 8.67 -12.12 -0.81
N ALA A 19 8.03 -11.25 -1.58
CA ALA A 19 7.53 -9.97 -1.10
C ALA A 19 6.52 -10.16 0.04
N THR A 20 5.65 -11.18 -0.06
CA THR A 20 4.67 -11.53 0.97
C THR A 20 5.35 -11.99 2.25
N VAL A 21 6.33 -12.88 2.17
CA VAL A 21 7.11 -13.33 3.35
C VAL A 21 7.80 -12.13 4.01
N LEU A 22 8.44 -11.26 3.22
CA LEU A 22 9.10 -10.06 3.73
C LEU A 22 8.11 -9.04 4.33
N SER A 23 6.84 -9.04 3.90
CA SER A 23 5.82 -8.15 4.47
C SER A 23 5.43 -8.53 5.90
N PHE A 24 5.63 -9.77 6.32
CA PHE A 24 5.45 -10.18 7.72
C PHE A 24 6.57 -9.67 8.64
N ILE A 25 7.75 -9.33 8.08
CA ILE A 25 8.84 -8.70 8.83
C ILE A 25 8.55 -7.20 8.94
N ARG A 26 7.76 -6.84 9.93
CA ARG A 26 7.34 -5.46 10.18
C ARG A 26 8.34 -4.80 11.14
N ILE A 27 9.11 -3.84 10.66
CA ILE A 27 10.10 -3.10 11.47
C ILE A 27 9.38 -2.21 12.49
N TYR A 28 8.25 -1.62 12.10
CA TYR A 28 7.44 -0.77 12.98
C TYR A 28 5.95 -0.88 12.63
N LYS A 29 5.11 -1.11 13.65
CA LYS A 29 3.64 -1.03 13.55
C LYS A 29 3.17 0.32 14.09
N LEU A 30 2.45 1.09 13.27
CA LEU A 30 1.77 2.28 13.76
C LEU A 30 0.47 1.87 14.48
N PRO A 31 0.02 2.66 15.50
CA PRO A 31 -1.20 2.38 16.27
C PRO A 31 -2.47 2.27 15.41
N TRP A 32 -2.47 2.90 14.25
CA TRP A 32 -3.60 2.98 13.31
C TRP A 32 -3.48 2.00 12.13
N GLY A 33 -2.80 0.88 12.31
CA GLY A 33 -2.71 -0.21 11.33
C GLY A 33 -1.65 -0.05 10.22
N GLY A 34 -0.98 1.10 10.09
CA GLY A 34 0.14 1.27 9.16
C GLY A 34 1.38 0.51 9.62
N SER A 35 2.16 -0.03 8.69
CA SER A 35 3.44 -0.68 9.01
C SER A 35 4.52 -0.32 7.99
N ILE A 36 5.76 -0.19 8.47
CA ILE A 36 6.91 0.09 7.60
C ILE A 36 7.56 -1.24 7.21
N THR A 37 7.35 -1.66 5.97
CA THR A 37 7.87 -2.90 5.38
C THR A 37 8.70 -2.59 4.12
N LEU A 38 9.85 -1.90 4.28
CA LEU A 38 10.66 -1.45 3.15
C LEU A 38 11.18 -2.60 2.29
N LEU A 39 11.57 -3.72 2.91
CA LEU A 39 12.14 -4.88 2.21
C LEU A 39 11.11 -5.61 1.32
N SER A 40 9.82 -5.57 1.66
CA SER A 40 8.77 -6.25 0.87
C SER A 40 8.57 -5.63 -0.53
N MET A 41 8.96 -4.38 -0.73
CA MET A 41 8.84 -3.68 -2.01
C MET A 41 9.95 -4.08 -3.00
N LEU A 42 11.13 -4.50 -2.50
CA LEU A 42 12.30 -4.78 -3.33
C LEU A 42 12.06 -5.88 -4.36
N PRO A 43 11.47 -7.06 -4.05
CA PRO A 43 11.25 -8.10 -5.05
C PRO A 43 10.37 -7.62 -6.21
N ILE A 44 9.34 -6.82 -5.93
CA ILE A 44 8.43 -6.28 -6.94
C ILE A 44 9.15 -5.26 -7.83
N ALA A 45 9.94 -4.36 -7.23
CA ALA A 45 10.74 -3.38 -7.97
C ALA A 45 11.77 -4.08 -8.88
N VAL A 46 12.49 -5.08 -8.37
CA VAL A 46 13.48 -5.87 -9.13
C VAL A 46 12.80 -6.58 -10.30
N PHE A 47 11.65 -7.20 -10.09
CA PHE A 47 10.88 -7.83 -11.17
C PHE A 47 10.49 -6.81 -12.24
N SER A 48 10.01 -5.63 -11.85
CA SER A 48 9.64 -4.56 -12.79
C SER A 48 10.84 -4.05 -13.58
N ILE A 49 12.00 -3.85 -12.95
CA ILE A 49 13.25 -3.46 -13.63
C ILE A 49 13.65 -4.52 -14.65
N LYS A 50 13.56 -5.79 -14.31
CA LYS A 50 13.96 -6.91 -15.17
C LYS A 50 13.02 -7.12 -16.35
N HIS A 51 11.72 -7.05 -16.14
CA HIS A 51 10.69 -7.39 -17.13
C HIS A 51 9.99 -6.19 -17.77
N GLY A 52 10.13 -5.02 -17.20
CA GLY A 52 9.53 -3.76 -17.64
C GLY A 52 8.21 -3.44 -16.96
N VAL A 53 7.77 -2.19 -17.12
CA VAL A 53 6.63 -1.58 -16.40
C VAL A 53 5.34 -2.38 -16.58
N ALA A 54 4.97 -2.77 -17.80
CA ALA A 54 3.69 -3.46 -18.04
C ALA A 54 3.58 -4.78 -17.25
N LYS A 55 4.64 -5.61 -17.25
CA LYS A 55 4.66 -6.84 -16.46
C LYS A 55 4.85 -6.56 -14.97
N GLY A 56 5.62 -5.52 -14.64
CA GLY A 56 5.81 -5.03 -13.29
C GLY A 56 4.49 -4.61 -12.64
N LEU A 57 3.66 -3.84 -13.35
CA LEU A 57 2.34 -3.45 -12.89
C LEU A 57 1.42 -4.65 -12.64
N GLY A 58 1.43 -5.66 -13.53
CA GLY A 58 0.65 -6.88 -13.35
C GLY A 58 1.04 -7.64 -12.06
N VAL A 59 2.33 -7.84 -11.83
CA VAL A 59 2.84 -8.52 -10.62
C VAL A 59 2.60 -7.65 -9.37
N ALA A 60 2.80 -6.34 -9.47
CA ALA A 60 2.51 -5.40 -8.39
C ALA A 60 1.02 -5.38 -8.02
N PHE A 61 0.13 -5.49 -9.00
CA PHE A 61 -1.32 -5.61 -8.77
C PHE A 61 -1.67 -6.92 -8.04
N VAL A 62 -1.10 -8.05 -8.43
CA VAL A 62 -1.29 -9.32 -7.70
C VAL A 62 -0.80 -9.18 -6.25
N PHE A 63 0.36 -8.56 -6.05
CA PHE A 63 0.87 -8.28 -4.71
C PHE A 63 -0.04 -7.34 -3.91
N SER A 64 -0.67 -6.35 -4.56
CA SER A 64 -1.63 -5.45 -3.92
C SER A 64 -2.85 -6.19 -3.37
N LEU A 65 -3.35 -7.21 -4.08
CA LEU A 65 -4.44 -8.06 -3.61
C LEU A 65 -4.02 -8.88 -2.39
N VAL A 66 -2.80 -9.41 -2.37
CA VAL A 66 -2.26 -10.11 -1.19
C VAL A 66 -2.17 -9.17 0.01
N GLN A 67 -1.70 -7.95 -0.19
CA GLN A 67 -1.63 -6.93 0.87
C GLN A 67 -3.00 -6.50 1.37
N PHE A 68 -4.00 -6.44 0.49
CA PHE A 68 -5.38 -6.19 0.89
C PHE A 68 -5.92 -7.32 1.78
N ILE A 69 -5.69 -8.59 1.42
CA ILE A 69 -6.07 -9.73 2.26
C ILE A 69 -5.37 -9.65 3.63
N GLN A 70 -4.08 -9.30 3.68
CA GLN A 70 -3.38 -9.07 4.94
C GLN A 70 -4.01 -7.92 5.75
N GLY A 71 -4.44 -6.84 5.10
CA GLY A 71 -5.14 -5.73 5.74
C GLY A 71 -6.46 -6.17 6.40
N ILE A 72 -7.20 -7.07 5.76
CA ILE A 72 -8.42 -7.67 6.34
C ILE A 72 -8.08 -8.43 7.62
N THR A 73 -7.04 -9.27 7.60
CA THR A 73 -6.59 -10.03 8.79
C THR A 73 -6.03 -9.13 9.90
N ASP A 74 -5.49 -7.97 9.55
CA ASP A 74 -5.00 -6.96 10.50
C ASP A 74 -6.13 -6.09 11.08
N GLY A 75 -7.40 -6.35 10.72
CA GLY A 75 -8.56 -5.71 11.32
C GLY A 75 -9.08 -4.47 10.57
N LEU A 76 -8.84 -4.36 9.25
CA LEU A 76 -9.29 -3.24 8.41
C LEU A 76 -10.77 -2.87 8.62
N PHE A 77 -11.64 -3.86 8.74
CA PHE A 77 -13.08 -3.64 8.96
C PHE A 77 -13.43 -3.20 10.40
N GLY A 78 -12.51 -3.36 11.36
CA GLY A 78 -12.67 -2.95 12.76
C GLY A 78 -12.29 -1.49 13.02
N TRP A 79 -11.78 -0.75 12.03
CA TRP A 79 -11.32 0.63 12.23
C TRP A 79 -12.44 1.67 12.34
N GLY A 80 -13.72 1.27 12.23
CA GLY A 80 -14.87 2.15 12.38
C GLY A 80 -15.03 3.16 11.22
N LEU A 81 -14.43 2.90 10.06
CA LEU A 81 -14.56 3.75 8.88
C LEU A 81 -15.99 3.65 8.30
N SER A 82 -16.53 4.77 7.79
CA SER A 82 -17.76 4.73 7.02
C SER A 82 -17.58 3.88 5.74
N PRO A 83 -18.64 3.29 5.16
CA PRO A 83 -18.53 2.46 3.97
C PRO A 83 -17.81 3.14 2.80
N VAL A 84 -18.04 4.44 2.60
CA VAL A 84 -17.39 5.22 1.55
C VAL A 84 -15.89 5.39 1.83
N MET A 85 -15.53 5.69 3.07
CA MET A 85 -14.12 5.83 3.49
C MET A 85 -13.38 4.48 3.42
N LEU A 86 -14.07 3.38 3.75
CA LEU A 86 -13.50 2.04 3.65
C LEU A 86 -13.17 1.70 2.19
N VAL A 87 -14.09 1.95 1.26
CA VAL A 87 -13.86 1.73 -0.17
C VAL A 87 -12.71 2.61 -0.67
N ALA A 88 -12.67 3.89 -0.31
CA ALA A 88 -11.58 4.78 -0.67
C ALA A 88 -10.23 4.28 -0.12
N CYS A 89 -10.19 3.81 1.13
CA CYS A 89 -9.01 3.21 1.74
C CYS A 89 -8.52 1.98 0.95
N ILE A 90 -9.42 1.06 0.60
CA ILE A 90 -9.07 -0.13 -0.18
C ILE A 90 -8.43 0.27 -1.52
N PHE A 91 -9.02 1.22 -2.24
CA PHE A 91 -8.50 1.62 -3.55
C PHE A 91 -7.18 2.39 -3.45
N ILE A 92 -7.04 3.33 -2.53
CA ILE A 92 -5.87 4.22 -2.45
C ILE A 92 -4.72 3.53 -1.71
N ASP A 93 -4.97 2.98 -0.50
CA ASP A 93 -3.91 2.44 0.36
C ASP A 93 -3.46 1.04 -0.02
N TYR A 94 -4.36 0.21 -0.57
CA TYR A 94 -4.02 -1.16 -0.94
C TYR A 94 -3.80 -1.29 -2.45
N LEU A 95 -4.80 -0.99 -3.29
CA LEU A 95 -4.65 -1.23 -4.72
C LEU A 95 -3.66 -0.26 -5.38
N ALA A 96 -3.89 1.04 -5.28
CA ALA A 96 -3.05 2.03 -5.95
C ALA A 96 -1.63 2.05 -5.37
N ALA A 97 -1.49 2.16 -4.04
CA ALA A 97 -0.20 2.30 -3.37
C ALA A 97 0.76 1.14 -3.63
N TYR A 98 0.26 -0.08 -3.80
CA TYR A 98 1.12 -1.23 -4.13
C TYR A 98 1.30 -1.43 -5.63
N THR A 99 0.29 -1.13 -6.45
CA THR A 99 0.40 -1.28 -7.91
C THR A 99 1.43 -0.32 -8.51
N VAL A 100 1.56 0.90 -7.98
CA VAL A 100 2.56 1.87 -8.46
C VAL A 100 4.01 1.40 -8.33
N LEU A 101 4.30 0.38 -7.51
CA LEU A 101 5.64 -0.23 -7.44
C LEU A 101 6.08 -0.82 -8.79
N GLY A 102 5.13 -1.20 -9.65
CA GLY A 102 5.42 -1.65 -11.01
C GLY A 102 6.05 -0.58 -11.90
N VAL A 103 5.99 0.71 -11.53
CA VAL A 103 6.63 1.80 -12.27
C VAL A 103 8.16 1.80 -12.13
N ALA A 104 8.72 1.09 -11.14
CA ALA A 104 10.17 1.00 -10.90
C ALA A 104 10.98 0.64 -12.16
N GLY A 105 10.39 -0.10 -13.11
CA GLY A 105 11.02 -0.46 -14.39
C GLY A 105 11.05 0.64 -15.45
N MET A 106 10.59 1.86 -15.17
CA MET A 106 10.47 2.94 -16.17
C MET A 106 11.82 3.28 -16.81
N PHE A 107 12.87 3.38 -16.03
CA PHE A 107 14.21 3.75 -16.50
C PHE A 107 15.18 2.56 -16.64
N ARG A 108 14.66 1.32 -16.76
CA ARG A 108 15.48 0.09 -16.79
C ARG A 108 16.60 0.08 -17.83
N LYS A 109 16.45 0.84 -18.92
CA LYS A 109 17.45 0.93 -19.99
C LYS A 109 18.65 1.83 -19.66
N LYS A 110 18.56 2.63 -18.59
CA LYS A 110 19.60 3.60 -18.20
C LYS A 110 20.63 3.04 -17.20
N GLY A 111 20.73 1.71 -17.06
CA GLY A 111 21.66 1.06 -16.14
C GLY A 111 21.32 1.28 -14.66
N ALA A 112 22.33 1.17 -13.78
CA ALA A 112 22.14 1.23 -12.33
C ALA A 112 21.48 2.53 -11.85
N VAL A 113 21.87 3.68 -12.40
CA VAL A 113 21.28 4.98 -12.06
C VAL A 113 19.77 4.99 -12.39
N GLY A 114 19.39 4.43 -13.54
CA GLY A 114 17.98 4.32 -13.94
C GLY A 114 17.18 3.38 -13.01
N TRP A 115 17.79 2.31 -12.52
CA TRP A 115 17.13 1.38 -11.59
C TRP A 115 16.86 2.05 -10.24
N ILE A 116 17.85 2.78 -9.72
CA ILE A 116 17.71 3.54 -8.48
C ILE A 116 16.64 4.63 -8.64
N ALA A 117 16.71 5.43 -9.71
CA ALA A 117 15.75 6.49 -9.97
C ALA A 117 14.32 5.95 -10.14
N GLY A 118 14.13 4.87 -10.90
CA GLY A 118 12.83 4.23 -11.08
C GLY A 118 12.25 3.70 -9.77
N THR A 119 13.08 3.08 -8.93
CA THR A 119 12.66 2.59 -7.61
C THR A 119 12.31 3.74 -6.68
N MET A 120 13.10 4.81 -6.64
CA MET A 120 12.79 6.01 -5.83
C MET A 120 11.47 6.65 -6.24
N ILE A 121 11.20 6.77 -7.53
CA ILE A 121 9.93 7.28 -8.04
C ILE A 121 8.76 6.38 -7.62
N ALA A 122 8.91 5.06 -7.74
CA ALA A 122 7.86 4.12 -7.34
C ALA A 122 7.55 4.21 -5.84
N VAL A 123 8.58 4.32 -4.99
CA VAL A 123 8.43 4.51 -3.54
C VAL A 123 7.81 5.86 -3.22
N PHE A 124 8.21 6.92 -3.92
CA PHE A 124 7.64 8.26 -3.76
C PHE A 124 6.15 8.29 -4.15
N LEU A 125 5.77 7.69 -5.29
CA LEU A 125 4.37 7.59 -5.70
C LEU A 125 3.54 6.81 -4.67
N ARG A 126 4.07 5.74 -4.11
CA ARG A 126 3.44 5.02 -3.01
C ARG A 126 3.23 5.93 -1.79
N PHE A 127 4.27 6.68 -1.40
CA PHE A 127 4.14 7.66 -0.32
C PHE A 127 3.04 8.68 -0.58
N VAL A 128 2.94 9.20 -1.81
CA VAL A 128 1.86 10.12 -2.22
C VAL A 128 0.49 9.46 -2.07
N CYS A 129 0.30 8.20 -2.45
CA CYS A 129 -0.96 7.48 -2.26
C CYS A 129 -1.33 7.42 -0.77
N HIS A 130 -0.42 7.02 0.11
CA HIS A 130 -0.67 6.96 1.55
C HIS A 130 -0.89 8.35 2.16
N PHE A 131 -0.16 9.37 1.70
CA PHE A 131 -0.37 10.75 2.14
C PHE A 131 -1.77 11.27 1.76
N LEU A 132 -2.20 11.04 0.52
CA LEU A 132 -3.55 11.40 0.07
C LEU A 132 -4.63 10.66 0.86
N SER A 133 -4.45 9.38 1.10
CA SER A 133 -5.33 8.60 1.97
C SER A 133 -5.37 9.19 3.39
N GLY A 134 -4.21 9.51 3.97
CA GLY A 134 -4.11 10.15 5.27
C GLY A 134 -4.89 11.46 5.35
N VAL A 135 -4.78 12.31 4.33
CA VAL A 135 -5.50 13.59 4.31
C VAL A 135 -7.00 13.42 4.06
N VAL A 136 -7.40 12.57 3.11
CA VAL A 136 -8.81 12.44 2.69
C VAL A 136 -9.60 11.62 3.69
N ILE A 137 -9.04 10.51 4.17
CA ILE A 137 -9.76 9.52 5.00
C ILE A 137 -9.58 9.86 6.48
N TRP A 138 -8.35 9.94 6.96
CA TRP A 138 -8.04 10.04 8.38
C TRP A 138 -8.29 11.44 8.97
N LYS A 139 -8.10 12.50 8.20
CA LYS A 139 -8.48 13.86 8.64
C LYS A 139 -9.99 13.97 8.84
N SER A 140 -10.78 13.43 7.93
CA SER A 140 -12.23 13.41 8.04
C SER A 140 -12.70 12.56 9.22
N PHE A 141 -12.04 11.42 9.46
CA PHE A 141 -12.32 10.56 10.62
C PHE A 141 -11.97 11.23 11.95
N GLY A 142 -10.81 11.90 12.03
CA GLY A 142 -10.41 12.66 13.21
C GLY A 142 -11.37 13.80 13.54
N ALA A 143 -11.83 14.54 12.54
CA ALA A 143 -12.80 15.61 12.71
C ALA A 143 -14.15 15.09 13.24
N LEU A 144 -14.61 13.93 12.76
CA LEU A 144 -15.84 13.30 13.26
C LEU A 144 -15.68 12.84 14.72
N SER A 145 -14.56 12.21 15.07
CA SER A 145 -14.33 11.73 16.45
C SER A 145 -14.29 12.88 17.46
N VAL A 146 -13.68 14.02 17.09
CA VAL A 146 -13.66 15.22 17.95
C VAL A 146 -15.07 15.82 18.10
N SER A 147 -15.87 15.82 17.03
CA SER A 147 -17.26 16.30 17.09
C SER A 147 -18.12 15.47 18.08
N TYR A 148 -17.99 14.14 18.04
CA TYR A 148 -18.72 13.26 18.96
C TYR A 148 -18.28 13.43 20.42
N THR A 149 -17.01 13.67 20.70
CA THR A 149 -16.54 13.92 22.08
C THR A 149 -17.05 15.23 22.63
N HIS A 150 -17.14 16.30 21.82
CA HIS A 150 -17.72 17.57 22.23
C HIS A 150 -19.22 17.47 22.49
N LEU A 151 -19.98 16.77 21.66
CA LEU A 151 -21.42 16.55 21.86
C LEU A 151 -21.70 15.77 23.14
N ARG A 152 -20.95 14.70 23.43
CA ARG A 152 -21.09 13.95 24.68
C ARG A 152 -20.71 14.76 25.92
N ALA A 153 -19.72 15.63 25.82
CA ALA A 153 -19.38 16.53 26.94
C ALA A 153 -20.53 17.50 27.28
N HIS A 154 -21.25 18.00 26.29
CA HIS A 154 -22.43 18.84 26.49
C HIS A 154 -23.60 18.06 27.08
N GLU A 155 -23.86 16.83 26.66
CA GLU A 155 -24.92 15.99 27.22
C GLU A 155 -24.67 15.62 28.69
N THR A 156 -23.42 15.32 29.07
CA THR A 156 -23.07 15.02 30.46
C THR A 156 -23.20 16.23 31.38
N LEU A 157 -22.87 17.43 30.89
CA LEU A 157 -23.08 18.67 31.69
C LEU A 157 -24.54 19.03 31.82
N ALA A 158 -25.38 18.80 30.82
CA ALA A 158 -26.83 19.05 30.89
C ALA A 158 -27.57 18.09 31.85
N ASN A 159 -27.04 16.89 32.09
CA ASN A 159 -27.62 15.91 33.00
C ASN A 159 -27.15 16.08 34.47
N LEU A 160 -26.28 17.03 34.77
CA LEU A 160 -25.76 17.33 36.12
C LEU A 160 -26.44 18.53 36.77
N VAL A 161 -27.39 19.17 36.08
CA VAL A 161 -28.26 20.26 36.59
C VAL A 161 -29.69 19.75 36.69
#